data_b476863c2d1415de919bb4c8fcb49f9d
#
_entry.id   b476863c2d1415de919bb4c8fcb49f9d
#
_cell.length_a   1.000
_cell.length_b   1.000
_cell.length_c   1.000
_cell.angle_alpha   90.00
_cell.angle_beta   90.00
_cell.angle_gamma   90.00
#
_symmetry.space_group_name_H-M   'P 1'
#
loop_
_entity.id
_entity.type
_entity.pdbx_description
1 polymer ?
#
loop_
_entity_poly.entity_id
_entity_poly.type
_entity_poly.pdbx_seq_one_letter_code
_entity_poly.pdbx_strand_id
1 'polypeptide(L)'
;MARYISETKTLMDQGQAQHLKKGRPFMIRNPSDEKHPLVILPLKYLSEVKSAPQGKLSFPTFLDKSNLLTVVGGPTMNFEVTRMVRLRVNRALKDLVEPLQDECLYAWNKVVPACADWTPITLFPILNQLFARIAARVMVGPELCRDDEWLNLALSYTEASIKAIRGVRAKYPPSLRFLAQYLDSNAREVLRIRRRAAQMLGPYLEARRSGRDRSNSDDALQWLLDTYESRKKALSADQLAQDEFILNVASITSSAAVALSIIYDLIDHPDSLQEIKEEINRVFGEYQTWTRASLNSLLLLDSFMKESLRLHTLQQLTVQRAALVPWTFKDGFQLPAGTNISFASQQLNLDEDVYPDAQTFDAKRFLRKRENIDPNKFHFASVSDDSIIFGAGFHACPGRFLAQDVLKLMLIQLLMRYDFKLSGASQSRPPDIAYNFSVMPNIGTQLLMKEKLTQR
;
A
#
# COMPACT_ATOMS: atom_id res chain seq x y z
N MET A 1 0.64 -25.42 13.51
CA MET A 1 1.07 -24.46 12.48
C MET A 1 0.18 -24.49 11.22
N ALA A 2 -0.20 -25.65 10.70
CA ALA A 2 -1.11 -25.73 9.54
C ALA A 2 -2.44 -24.97 9.73
N ARG A 3 -3.16 -25.21 10.83
CA ARG A 3 -4.41 -24.47 11.13
C ARG A 3 -4.27 -22.95 11.16
N TYR A 4 -3.12 -22.46 11.62
CA TYR A 4 -2.85 -21.04 11.72
C TYR A 4 -2.76 -20.35 10.35
N ILE A 5 -2.30 -21.03 9.33
CA ILE A 5 -2.16 -20.49 7.97
C ILE A 5 -3.49 -20.56 7.21
N SER A 6 -4.24 -21.64 7.38
CA SER A 6 -5.49 -21.89 6.65
C SER A 6 -6.75 -21.36 7.34
N GLU A 7 -6.71 -21.18 8.67
CA GLU A 7 -7.89 -20.84 9.48
C GLU A 7 -7.76 -19.46 10.17
N THR A 8 -6.81 -18.60 9.74
CA THR A 8 -6.57 -17.30 10.39
C THR A 8 -7.84 -16.46 10.49
N LYS A 9 -8.63 -16.40 9.41
CA LYS A 9 -9.90 -15.67 9.41
C LYS A 9 -10.85 -16.20 10.49
N THR A 10 -11.05 -17.51 10.57
CA THR A 10 -11.93 -18.15 11.57
C THR A 10 -11.47 -17.87 13.00
N LEU A 11 -10.13 -17.93 13.23
CA LEU A 11 -9.56 -17.62 14.55
C LEU A 11 -9.78 -16.14 14.94
N MET A 12 -9.66 -15.24 13.98
CA MET A 12 -9.90 -13.81 14.19
C MET A 12 -11.38 -13.51 14.43
N ASP A 13 -12.28 -14.15 13.68
CA ASP A 13 -13.74 -14.01 13.88
C ASP A 13 -14.18 -14.52 15.27
N GLN A 14 -13.62 -15.66 15.70
CA GLN A 14 -13.82 -16.17 17.08
C GLN A 14 -13.27 -15.21 18.13
N GLY A 15 -12.06 -14.68 17.92
CA GLY A 15 -11.43 -13.68 18.79
C GLY A 15 -12.24 -12.41 18.91
N GLN A 16 -12.81 -11.92 17.79
CA GLN A 16 -13.71 -10.77 17.75
C GLN A 16 -14.95 -11.05 18.64
N ALA A 17 -15.66 -12.13 18.41
CA ALA A 17 -16.91 -12.44 19.11
C ALA A 17 -16.71 -12.73 20.62
N GLN A 18 -15.66 -13.51 20.95
CA GLN A 18 -15.46 -13.98 22.33
C GLN A 18 -14.74 -12.95 23.22
N HIS A 19 -13.91 -12.07 22.63
CA HIS A 19 -13.03 -11.18 23.36
C HIS A 19 -13.19 -9.70 22.99
N LEU A 20 -12.94 -9.30 21.73
CA LEU A 20 -12.86 -7.88 21.38
C LEU A 20 -14.20 -7.14 21.57
N LYS A 21 -15.34 -7.74 21.19
CA LYS A 21 -16.67 -7.16 21.44
C LYS A 21 -17.00 -7.02 22.93
N LYS A 22 -16.32 -7.77 23.80
CA LYS A 22 -16.42 -7.64 25.26
C LYS A 22 -15.37 -6.72 25.86
N GLY A 23 -14.64 -5.97 25.04
CA GLY A 23 -13.60 -5.04 25.47
C GLY A 23 -12.35 -5.72 26.04
N ARG A 24 -12.14 -7.03 25.77
CA ARG A 24 -11.02 -7.81 26.27
C ARG A 24 -10.00 -8.09 25.16
N PRO A 25 -8.68 -7.96 25.40
CA PRO A 25 -7.65 -8.41 24.46
C PRO A 25 -7.60 -9.95 24.41
N PHE A 26 -7.08 -10.47 23.31
CA PHE A 26 -6.70 -11.89 23.22
C PHE A 26 -5.33 -12.05 22.58
N MET A 27 -4.71 -13.20 22.78
CA MET A 27 -3.38 -13.49 22.27
C MET A 27 -3.45 -14.61 21.23
N ILE A 28 -2.63 -14.43 20.21
CA ILE A 28 -2.41 -15.45 19.19
C ILE A 28 -0.90 -15.69 19.06
N ARG A 29 -0.55 -16.88 18.56
CA ARG A 29 0.85 -17.17 18.24
C ARG A 29 1.33 -16.19 17.16
N ASN A 30 2.50 -15.60 17.38
CA ASN A 30 3.13 -14.76 16.38
C ASN A 30 4.04 -15.63 15.47
N PRO A 31 3.68 -15.84 14.19
CA PRO A 31 4.50 -16.65 13.30
C PRO A 31 5.84 -16.00 12.95
N SER A 32 5.96 -14.70 13.20
CA SER A 32 7.16 -13.93 12.93
C SER A 32 8.11 -13.81 14.13
N ASP A 33 7.58 -14.01 15.35
CA ASP A 33 8.33 -13.94 16.60
C ASP A 33 7.82 -15.03 17.56
N GLU A 34 8.48 -16.18 17.58
CA GLU A 34 8.05 -17.32 18.39
C GLU A 34 8.17 -17.08 19.91
N LYS A 35 9.00 -16.12 20.32
CA LYS A 35 9.22 -15.79 21.73
C LYS A 35 8.13 -14.89 22.30
N HIS A 36 7.51 -14.07 21.48
CA HIS A 36 6.54 -13.08 21.94
C HIS A 36 5.21 -13.26 21.20
N PRO A 37 4.09 -13.45 21.93
CA PRO A 37 2.77 -13.55 21.31
C PRO A 37 2.41 -12.24 20.63
N LEU A 38 1.46 -12.31 19.70
CA LEU A 38 0.78 -11.15 19.17
C LEU A 38 -0.52 -10.92 19.93
N VAL A 39 -0.62 -9.80 20.61
CA VAL A 39 -1.79 -9.39 21.37
C VAL A 39 -2.70 -8.56 20.48
N ILE A 40 -3.92 -9.02 20.28
CA ILE A 40 -4.96 -8.29 19.54
C ILE A 40 -5.77 -7.47 20.54
N LEU A 41 -5.76 -6.17 20.34
CA LEU A 41 -6.38 -5.20 21.25
C LEU A 41 -7.78 -4.79 20.78
N PRO A 42 -8.75 -4.63 21.69
CA PRO A 42 -10.03 -3.98 21.39
C PRO A 42 -9.84 -2.48 21.14
N LEU A 43 -10.76 -1.89 20.39
CA LEU A 43 -10.68 -0.49 19.94
C LEU A 43 -10.58 0.55 21.08
N LYS A 44 -11.03 0.22 22.29
CA LYS A 44 -10.89 1.12 23.46
C LYS A 44 -9.44 1.56 23.72
N TYR A 45 -8.44 0.75 23.32
CA TYR A 45 -7.03 1.09 23.47
C TYR A 45 -6.43 1.86 22.27
N LEU A 46 -7.19 2.05 21.18
CA LEU A 46 -6.68 2.67 19.97
C LEU A 46 -6.18 4.10 20.21
N SER A 47 -6.91 4.89 21.01
CA SER A 47 -6.54 6.27 21.31
C SER A 47 -5.20 6.38 22.03
N GLU A 48 -4.90 5.46 22.95
CA GLU A 48 -3.63 5.42 23.67
C GLU A 48 -2.49 4.93 22.76
N VAL A 49 -2.74 3.89 21.96
CA VAL A 49 -1.72 3.34 21.05
C VAL A 49 -1.34 4.32 19.93
N LYS A 50 -2.33 5.05 19.36
CA LYS A 50 -2.04 6.02 18.29
C LYS A 50 -1.27 7.25 18.77
N SER A 51 -1.35 7.59 20.05
CA SER A 51 -0.64 8.70 20.68
C SER A 51 0.63 8.29 21.47
N ALA A 52 0.88 6.98 21.58
CA ALA A 52 2.02 6.47 22.34
C ALA A 52 3.36 6.94 21.75
N PRO A 53 4.35 7.32 22.60
CA PRO A 53 5.69 7.65 22.13
C PRO A 53 6.33 6.47 21.39
N GLN A 54 6.99 6.74 20.26
CA GLN A 54 7.65 5.74 19.43
C GLN A 54 8.76 4.98 20.19
N GLY A 55 9.40 5.62 21.14
CA GLY A 55 10.39 4.98 22.03
C GLY A 55 9.78 3.99 23.04
N LYS A 56 8.44 3.90 23.12
CA LYS A 56 7.73 2.95 24.00
C LYS A 56 6.96 1.90 23.19
N LEU A 57 6.12 2.34 22.23
CA LEU A 57 5.39 1.47 21.32
C LEU A 57 5.82 1.75 19.87
N SER A 58 6.70 0.89 19.33
CA SER A 58 7.42 1.15 18.09
C SER A 58 6.84 0.34 16.91
N PHE A 59 6.39 1.04 15.87
CA PHE A 59 6.03 0.41 14.59
C PHE A 59 7.26 -0.01 13.78
N PRO A 60 8.33 0.80 13.64
CA PRO A 60 9.53 0.38 12.92
C PRO A 60 10.16 -0.89 13.49
N THR A 61 10.24 -1.02 14.81
CA THR A 61 10.76 -2.23 15.46
C THR A 61 9.86 -3.44 15.21
N PHE A 62 8.53 -3.26 15.26
CA PHE A 62 7.60 -4.32 14.90
C PHE A 62 7.84 -4.79 13.45
N LEU A 63 7.91 -3.86 12.52
CA LEU A 63 8.07 -4.15 11.09
C LEU A 63 9.39 -4.86 10.79
N ASP A 64 10.49 -4.38 11.37
CA ASP A 64 11.83 -4.98 11.19
C ASP A 64 11.88 -6.41 11.74
N LYS A 65 11.45 -6.63 12.97
CA LYS A 65 11.41 -7.97 13.59
C LYS A 65 10.48 -8.91 12.84
N SER A 66 9.30 -8.45 12.46
CA SER A 66 8.31 -9.26 11.76
C SER A 66 8.72 -9.64 10.36
N ASN A 67 9.57 -8.87 9.68
CA ASN A 67 10.00 -9.11 8.31
C ASN A 67 11.51 -9.35 8.17
N LEU A 68 12.27 -9.40 9.26
CA LEU A 68 13.73 -9.61 9.26
C LEU A 68 14.46 -8.62 8.33
N LEU A 69 13.97 -7.39 8.20
CA LEU A 69 14.44 -6.44 7.19
C LEU A 69 15.93 -6.13 7.34
N THR A 70 16.36 -5.78 8.54
CA THR A 70 17.79 -5.56 8.84
C THR A 70 18.62 -6.81 8.55
N VAL A 71 18.11 -8.00 8.91
CA VAL A 71 18.82 -9.28 8.73
C VAL A 71 19.06 -9.63 7.26
N VAL A 72 18.09 -9.37 6.39
CA VAL A 72 18.21 -9.69 4.95
C VAL A 72 18.77 -8.53 4.12
N GLY A 73 19.07 -7.38 4.74
CA GLY A 73 19.47 -6.17 4.01
C GLY A 73 18.33 -5.50 3.26
N GLY A 74 17.09 -5.81 3.67
CA GLY A 74 15.86 -5.28 3.08
C GLY A 74 15.59 -3.81 3.46
N PRO A 75 14.49 -3.22 2.96
CA PRO A 75 14.18 -1.81 3.16
C PRO A 75 13.69 -1.56 4.59
N THR A 76 14.51 -0.96 5.41
CA THR A 76 14.16 -0.60 6.79
C THR A 76 13.43 0.73 6.83
N MET A 77 12.42 0.84 7.71
CA MET A 77 11.65 2.07 7.84
C MET A 77 12.52 3.22 8.36
N ASN A 78 12.53 4.33 7.63
CA ASN A 78 13.29 5.51 7.92
C ASN A 78 12.36 6.69 8.27
N PHE A 79 12.72 7.44 9.30
CA PHE A 79 11.96 8.61 9.74
C PHE A 79 11.99 9.74 8.70
N GLU A 80 13.14 9.96 8.05
CA GLU A 80 13.33 10.97 7.02
C GLU A 80 12.41 10.73 5.83
N VAL A 81 12.27 9.48 5.37
CA VAL A 81 11.32 9.08 4.31
C VAL A 81 9.89 9.40 4.71
N THR A 82 9.47 8.97 5.90
CA THR A 82 8.10 9.25 6.39
C THR A 82 7.82 10.75 6.47
N ARG A 83 8.80 11.53 6.94
CA ARG A 83 8.73 13.00 7.05
C ARG A 83 8.63 13.65 5.68
N MET A 84 9.47 13.22 4.73
CA MET A 84 9.48 13.70 3.36
C MET A 84 8.11 13.48 2.70
N VAL A 85 7.55 12.26 2.75
CA VAL A 85 6.23 11.99 2.17
C VAL A 85 5.15 12.88 2.77
N ARG A 86 5.14 13.07 4.10
CA ARG A 86 4.14 13.90 4.77
C ARG A 86 4.24 15.38 4.45
N LEU A 87 5.45 15.90 4.41
CA LEU A 87 5.68 17.35 4.32
C LEU A 87 5.93 17.84 2.90
N ARG A 88 6.42 16.98 2.00
CA ARG A 88 6.75 17.36 0.62
C ARG A 88 5.76 16.74 -0.37
N VAL A 89 5.68 15.41 -0.46
CA VAL A 89 4.77 14.75 -1.40
C VAL A 89 3.33 15.22 -1.23
N ASN A 90 2.80 15.21 0.00
CA ASN A 90 1.42 15.60 0.24
C ASN A 90 1.13 17.10 -0.05
N ARG A 91 2.13 17.97 0.01
CA ARG A 91 1.98 19.37 -0.40
C ARG A 91 2.04 19.54 -1.93
N ALA A 92 2.87 18.74 -2.58
CA ALA A 92 3.05 18.79 -4.03
C ALA A 92 1.93 18.12 -4.82
N LEU A 93 0.98 17.41 -4.17
CA LEU A 93 -0.06 16.62 -4.87
C LEU A 93 -0.81 17.37 -5.95
N LYS A 94 -1.10 18.67 -5.75
CA LYS A 94 -1.79 19.49 -6.77
C LYS A 94 -0.96 19.64 -8.05
N ASP A 95 0.36 19.73 -7.92
CA ASP A 95 1.31 19.94 -9.00
C ASP A 95 1.78 18.60 -9.61
N LEU A 96 1.54 17.48 -8.91
CA LEU A 96 1.90 16.14 -9.36
C LEU A 96 0.85 15.50 -10.28
N VAL A 97 -0.39 15.96 -10.32
CA VAL A 97 -1.46 15.29 -11.10
C VAL A 97 -1.14 15.27 -12.59
N GLU A 98 -0.70 16.39 -13.17
CA GLU A 98 -0.37 16.47 -14.59
C GLU A 98 0.83 15.57 -14.96
N PRO A 99 1.98 15.61 -14.26
CA PRO A 99 3.07 14.64 -14.47
C PRO A 99 2.68 13.18 -14.30
N LEU A 100 1.81 12.88 -13.35
CA LEU A 100 1.32 11.52 -13.11
C LEU A 100 0.37 11.05 -14.20
N GLN A 101 -0.46 11.96 -14.74
CA GLN A 101 -1.34 11.65 -15.87
C GLN A 101 -0.54 11.35 -17.14
N ASP A 102 0.49 12.15 -17.44
CA ASP A 102 1.40 11.91 -18.58
C ASP A 102 2.10 10.55 -18.44
N GLU A 103 2.66 10.27 -17.27
CA GLU A 103 3.33 8.99 -17.05
C GLU A 103 2.36 7.81 -17.04
N CYS A 104 1.14 8.00 -16.53
CA CYS A 104 0.09 6.98 -16.58
C CYS A 104 -0.25 6.63 -18.03
N LEU A 105 -0.48 7.62 -18.87
CA LEU A 105 -0.76 7.42 -20.30
C LEU A 105 0.40 6.73 -21.03
N TYR A 106 1.64 7.19 -20.79
CA TYR A 106 2.83 6.55 -21.33
C TYR A 106 2.94 5.08 -20.89
N ALA A 107 2.76 4.81 -19.59
CA ALA A 107 2.85 3.48 -19.03
C ALA A 107 1.80 2.53 -19.63
N TRP A 108 0.54 2.97 -19.77
CA TRP A 108 -0.51 2.20 -20.42
C TRP A 108 -0.14 1.80 -21.85
N ASN A 109 0.35 2.75 -22.65
CA ASN A 109 0.74 2.50 -24.04
C ASN A 109 1.97 1.57 -24.16
N LYS A 110 2.87 1.61 -23.15
CA LYS A 110 4.12 0.81 -23.15
C LYS A 110 3.92 -0.61 -22.64
N VAL A 111 3.03 -0.80 -21.64
CA VAL A 111 2.96 -2.05 -20.87
C VAL A 111 1.78 -2.92 -21.27
N VAL A 112 0.63 -2.32 -21.57
CA VAL A 112 -0.57 -3.08 -21.94
C VAL A 112 -0.45 -3.56 -23.39
N PRO A 113 -0.61 -4.84 -23.66
CA PRO A 113 -0.57 -5.35 -25.03
C PRO A 113 -1.73 -4.80 -25.85
N ALA A 114 -1.58 -4.77 -27.16
CA ALA A 114 -2.66 -4.39 -28.07
C ALA A 114 -3.87 -5.33 -27.90
N CYS A 115 -5.04 -4.76 -27.66
CA CYS A 115 -6.29 -5.48 -27.44
C CYS A 115 -7.34 -5.09 -28.49
N ALA A 116 -7.01 -5.24 -29.77
CA ALA A 116 -7.93 -4.91 -30.88
C ALA A 116 -9.22 -5.75 -30.83
N ASP A 117 -9.15 -6.95 -30.28
CA ASP A 117 -10.30 -7.78 -29.93
C ASP A 117 -10.11 -8.38 -28.52
N TRP A 118 -11.09 -9.14 -28.03
CA TRP A 118 -11.08 -9.75 -26.71
C TRP A 118 -9.80 -10.58 -26.49
N THR A 119 -8.85 -9.99 -25.77
CA THR A 119 -7.52 -10.55 -25.52
C THR A 119 -7.42 -11.02 -24.07
N PRO A 120 -7.03 -12.29 -23.82
CA PRO A 120 -6.86 -12.78 -22.46
C PRO A 120 -5.60 -12.18 -21.81
N ILE A 121 -5.77 -11.55 -20.64
CA ILE A 121 -4.71 -10.87 -19.91
C ILE A 121 -4.73 -11.26 -18.44
N THR A 122 -3.59 -11.65 -17.89
CA THR A 122 -3.37 -11.71 -16.45
C THR A 122 -2.94 -10.30 -15.99
N LEU A 123 -3.88 -9.59 -15.35
CA LEU A 123 -3.72 -8.15 -15.16
C LEU A 123 -2.73 -7.76 -14.05
N PHE A 124 -2.55 -8.59 -13.01
CA PHE A 124 -1.71 -8.23 -11.85
C PHE A 124 -0.25 -7.91 -12.20
N PRO A 125 0.48 -8.68 -13.02
CA PRO A 125 1.83 -8.32 -13.46
C PRO A 125 1.88 -7.00 -14.23
N ILE A 126 0.87 -6.71 -15.04
CA ILE A 126 0.74 -5.45 -15.78
C ILE A 126 0.55 -4.29 -14.80
N LEU A 127 -0.37 -4.42 -13.85
CA LEU A 127 -0.59 -3.40 -12.81
C LEU A 127 0.69 -3.11 -12.02
N ASN A 128 1.48 -4.14 -11.65
CA ASN A 128 2.76 -3.90 -10.98
C ASN A 128 3.71 -3.05 -11.83
N GLN A 129 3.80 -3.30 -13.14
CA GLN A 129 4.65 -2.50 -14.04
C GLN A 129 4.09 -1.08 -14.22
N LEU A 130 2.77 -0.90 -14.34
CA LEU A 130 2.12 0.40 -14.40
C LEU A 130 2.41 1.22 -13.14
N PHE A 131 2.15 0.65 -11.96
CA PHE A 131 2.40 1.34 -10.70
C PHE A 131 3.89 1.61 -10.45
N ALA A 132 4.79 0.73 -10.89
CA ALA A 132 6.23 0.96 -10.80
C ALA A 132 6.66 2.20 -11.59
N ARG A 133 6.19 2.36 -12.85
CA ARG A 133 6.49 3.53 -13.69
C ARG A 133 5.88 4.81 -13.11
N ILE A 134 4.60 4.78 -12.79
CA ILE A 134 3.90 5.95 -12.25
C ILE A 134 4.50 6.40 -10.91
N ALA A 135 4.81 5.46 -10.01
CA ALA A 135 5.46 5.77 -8.75
C ALA A 135 6.87 6.33 -8.95
N ALA A 136 7.67 5.74 -9.87
CA ALA A 136 9.01 6.21 -10.18
C ALA A 136 9.03 7.66 -10.68
N ARG A 137 7.96 8.13 -11.35
CA ARG A 137 7.85 9.53 -11.79
C ARG A 137 7.95 10.52 -10.63
N VAL A 138 7.38 10.17 -9.48
CA VAL A 138 7.46 10.99 -8.25
C VAL A 138 8.74 10.70 -7.48
N MET A 139 9.25 9.48 -7.51
CA MET A 139 10.36 9.03 -6.68
C MET A 139 11.71 9.48 -7.22
N VAL A 140 11.97 9.19 -8.48
CA VAL A 140 13.29 9.41 -9.10
C VAL A 140 13.25 10.40 -10.27
N GLY A 141 12.10 11.01 -10.54
CA GLY A 141 11.93 12.05 -11.55
C GLY A 141 11.75 11.53 -12.98
N PRO A 142 11.62 12.45 -13.96
CA PRO A 142 11.24 12.13 -15.34
C PRO A 142 12.28 11.31 -16.11
N GLU A 143 13.54 11.41 -15.75
CA GLU A 143 14.62 10.73 -16.48
C GLU A 143 14.68 9.25 -16.14
N LEU A 144 14.71 8.91 -14.83
CA LEU A 144 14.82 7.53 -14.36
C LEU A 144 13.49 6.77 -14.33
N CYS A 145 12.33 7.44 -14.31
CA CYS A 145 11.03 6.74 -14.26
C CYS A 145 10.75 5.89 -15.51
N ARG A 146 11.42 6.19 -16.63
CA ARG A 146 11.32 5.47 -17.91
C ARG A 146 12.51 4.55 -18.18
N ASP A 147 13.52 4.55 -17.31
CA ASP A 147 14.66 3.65 -17.41
C ASP A 147 14.26 2.22 -17.03
N ASP A 148 14.41 1.29 -17.97
CA ASP A 148 14.00 -0.10 -17.78
C ASP A 148 14.89 -0.84 -16.77
N GLU A 149 16.18 -0.45 -16.61
CA GLU A 149 17.07 -1.02 -15.59
C GLU A 149 16.61 -0.62 -14.19
N TRP A 150 16.30 0.68 -13.97
CA TRP A 150 15.78 1.16 -12.70
C TRP A 150 14.48 0.44 -12.30
N LEU A 151 13.54 0.34 -13.23
CA LEU A 151 12.25 -0.30 -12.99
C LEU A 151 12.39 -1.79 -12.67
N ASN A 152 13.28 -2.49 -13.38
CA ASN A 152 13.59 -3.88 -13.10
C ASN A 152 14.23 -4.06 -11.72
N LEU A 153 15.12 -3.17 -11.30
CA LEU A 153 15.69 -3.19 -9.94
C LEU A 153 14.61 -2.98 -8.88
N ALA A 154 13.71 -2.02 -9.06
CA ALA A 154 12.62 -1.73 -8.13
C ALA A 154 11.66 -2.93 -7.94
N LEU A 155 11.27 -3.59 -9.02
CA LEU A 155 10.41 -4.78 -9.00
C LEU A 155 11.14 -5.99 -8.41
N SER A 156 12.37 -6.25 -8.87
CA SER A 156 13.19 -7.39 -8.43
C SER A 156 13.58 -7.29 -6.95
N TYR A 157 13.78 -6.08 -6.42
CA TYR A 157 14.12 -5.88 -5.01
C TYR A 157 13.03 -6.39 -4.07
N THR A 158 11.77 -6.13 -4.41
CA THR A 158 10.62 -6.61 -3.63
C THR A 158 10.58 -8.14 -3.62
N GLU A 159 10.71 -8.76 -4.78
CA GLU A 159 10.70 -10.23 -4.91
C GLU A 159 11.90 -10.87 -4.18
N ALA A 160 13.10 -10.33 -4.38
CA ALA A 160 14.32 -10.80 -3.70
C ALA A 160 14.20 -10.68 -2.18
N SER A 161 13.63 -9.58 -1.67
CA SER A 161 13.41 -9.36 -0.23
C SER A 161 12.45 -10.41 0.34
N ILE A 162 11.33 -10.70 -0.33
CA ILE A 162 10.38 -11.74 0.10
C ILE A 162 11.03 -13.12 0.10
N LYS A 163 11.79 -13.47 -0.96
CA LYS A 163 12.53 -14.74 -1.05
C LYS A 163 13.57 -14.86 0.07
N ALA A 164 14.31 -13.78 0.34
CA ALA A 164 15.31 -13.75 1.41
C ALA A 164 14.67 -13.93 2.80
N ILE A 165 13.59 -13.22 3.11
CA ILE A 165 12.87 -13.34 4.37
C ILE A 165 12.39 -14.79 4.60
N ARG A 166 11.76 -15.39 3.60
CA ARG A 166 11.26 -16.77 3.67
C ARG A 166 12.42 -17.77 3.80
N GLY A 167 13.47 -17.62 2.99
CA GLY A 167 14.64 -18.48 2.98
C GLY A 167 15.39 -18.44 4.31
N VAL A 168 15.63 -17.25 4.85
CA VAL A 168 16.32 -17.08 6.13
C VAL A 168 15.53 -17.67 7.28
N ARG A 169 14.20 -17.50 7.32
CA ARG A 169 13.35 -18.12 8.33
C ARG A 169 13.39 -19.64 8.28
N ALA A 170 13.40 -20.22 7.09
CA ALA A 170 13.37 -21.67 6.91
C ALA A 170 14.72 -22.33 7.23
N LYS A 171 15.85 -21.67 6.89
CA LYS A 171 17.18 -22.26 6.94
C LYS A 171 17.94 -21.95 8.23
N TYR A 172 17.73 -20.78 8.85
CA TYR A 172 18.55 -20.29 9.95
C TYR A 172 17.77 -20.21 11.26
N PRO A 173 18.24 -20.85 12.34
CA PRO A 173 17.68 -20.64 13.67
C PRO A 173 17.88 -19.16 14.09
N PRO A 174 17.03 -18.62 14.98
CA PRO A 174 17.08 -17.20 15.35
C PRO A 174 18.45 -16.67 15.75
N SER A 175 19.25 -17.49 16.43
CA SER A 175 20.61 -17.16 16.90
C SER A 175 21.65 -17.00 15.78
N LEU A 176 21.41 -17.58 14.59
CA LEU A 176 22.34 -17.53 13.46
C LEU A 176 21.88 -16.65 12.31
N ARG A 177 20.70 -16.04 12.41
CA ARG A 177 20.13 -15.20 11.33
C ARG A 177 20.99 -13.99 10.97
N PHE A 178 21.80 -13.47 11.90
CA PHE A 178 22.75 -12.39 11.63
C PHE A 178 23.79 -12.72 10.55
N LEU A 179 24.05 -14.01 10.33
CA LEU A 179 24.96 -14.47 9.28
C LEU A 179 24.32 -14.48 7.87
N ALA A 180 23.01 -14.27 7.77
CA ALA A 180 22.30 -14.44 6.51
C ALA A 180 22.80 -13.55 5.37
N GLN A 181 23.19 -12.30 5.65
CA GLN A 181 23.74 -11.40 4.64
C GLN A 181 25.03 -11.91 4.00
N TYR A 182 25.77 -12.76 4.70
CA TYR A 182 27.03 -13.34 4.23
C TYR A 182 26.82 -14.71 3.57
N LEU A 183 25.92 -15.52 4.09
CA LEU A 183 25.82 -16.94 3.73
C LEU A 183 24.61 -17.25 2.82
N ASP A 184 23.49 -16.51 2.93
CA ASP A 184 22.30 -16.77 2.12
C ASP A 184 22.34 -16.06 0.76
N SER A 185 22.15 -16.82 -0.31
CA SER A 185 22.21 -16.30 -1.68
C SER A 185 21.12 -15.24 -1.96
N ASN A 186 19.91 -15.41 -1.40
CA ASN A 186 18.83 -14.47 -1.60
C ASN A 186 19.09 -13.15 -0.86
N ALA A 187 19.65 -13.20 0.37
CA ALA A 187 20.03 -12.00 1.11
C ALA A 187 21.17 -11.25 0.40
N ARG A 188 22.16 -11.97 -0.15
CA ARG A 188 23.20 -11.35 -0.99
C ARG A 188 22.64 -10.71 -2.26
N GLU A 189 21.61 -11.30 -2.87
CA GLU A 189 20.95 -10.73 -4.03
C GLU A 189 20.25 -9.39 -3.69
N VAL A 190 19.57 -9.30 -2.56
CA VAL A 190 18.99 -8.03 -2.06
C VAL A 190 20.06 -6.94 -1.98
N LEU A 191 21.22 -7.27 -1.39
CA LEU A 191 22.34 -6.33 -1.28
C LEU A 191 22.95 -5.97 -2.64
N ARG A 192 23.01 -6.93 -3.58
CA ARG A 192 23.50 -6.69 -4.95
C ARG A 192 22.62 -5.69 -5.69
N ILE A 193 21.30 -5.90 -5.63
CA ILE A 193 20.32 -4.99 -6.26
C ILE A 193 20.44 -3.58 -5.66
N ARG A 194 20.54 -3.46 -4.32
CA ARG A 194 20.71 -2.16 -3.65
C ARG A 194 21.99 -1.44 -4.07
N ARG A 195 23.12 -2.16 -4.16
CA ARG A 195 24.39 -1.58 -4.63
C ARG A 195 24.29 -1.08 -6.07
N ARG A 196 23.62 -1.82 -6.94
CA ARG A 196 23.42 -1.39 -8.33
C ARG A 196 22.56 -0.13 -8.42
N ALA A 197 21.46 -0.08 -7.65
CA ALA A 197 20.64 1.13 -7.54
C ALA A 197 21.43 2.32 -7.01
N ALA A 198 22.28 2.14 -6.00
CA ALA A 198 23.15 3.20 -5.49
C ALA A 198 24.13 3.72 -6.54
N GLN A 199 24.66 2.84 -7.40
CA GLN A 199 25.52 3.24 -8.53
C GLN A 199 24.75 4.09 -9.56
N MET A 200 23.50 3.73 -9.84
CA MET A 200 22.65 4.52 -10.76
C MET A 200 22.27 5.88 -10.17
N LEU A 201 21.92 5.93 -8.87
CA LEU A 201 21.50 7.18 -8.22
C LEU A 201 22.64 8.13 -7.88
N GLY A 202 23.87 7.63 -7.74
CA GLY A 202 25.05 8.42 -7.35
C GLY A 202 25.27 9.67 -8.20
N PRO A 203 25.33 9.58 -9.53
CA PRO A 203 25.50 10.72 -10.43
C PRO A 203 24.40 11.80 -10.25
N TYR A 204 23.14 11.39 -10.11
CA TYR A 204 22.02 12.31 -9.88
C TYR A 204 22.14 13.02 -8.54
N LEU A 205 22.50 12.29 -7.48
CA LEU A 205 22.70 12.87 -6.15
C LEU A 205 23.82 13.94 -6.17
N GLU A 206 24.94 13.67 -6.85
CA GLU A 206 26.05 14.61 -6.98
C GLU A 206 25.70 15.82 -7.86
N ALA A 207 24.94 15.62 -8.95
CA ALA A 207 24.48 16.71 -9.79
C ALA A 207 23.58 17.68 -9.00
N ARG A 208 22.68 17.16 -8.17
CA ARG A 208 21.80 17.98 -7.32
C ARG A 208 22.54 18.71 -6.21
N ARG A 209 23.50 18.07 -5.54
CA ARG A 209 24.35 18.71 -4.54
C ARG A 209 25.17 19.86 -5.12
N SER A 210 25.72 19.68 -6.32
CA SER A 210 26.52 20.73 -7.00
C SER A 210 25.68 21.86 -7.60
N GLY A 211 24.35 21.79 -7.52
CA GLY A 211 23.45 22.77 -8.09
C GLY A 211 23.33 22.74 -9.61
N ARG A 212 23.95 21.74 -10.29
CA ARG A 212 23.91 21.61 -11.75
C ARG A 212 22.53 21.21 -12.29
N ASP A 213 21.67 20.63 -11.43
CA ASP A 213 20.36 20.10 -11.82
C ASP A 213 19.24 20.57 -10.87
N ARG A 214 19.31 21.83 -10.39
CA ARG A 214 18.27 22.38 -9.49
C ARG A 214 16.99 22.85 -10.18
N SER A 215 16.99 22.99 -11.49
CA SER A 215 15.92 23.69 -12.20
C SER A 215 14.64 22.88 -12.48
N ASN A 216 14.65 21.54 -12.23
CA ASN A 216 13.51 20.68 -12.63
C ASN A 216 13.19 19.52 -11.68
N SER A 217 13.55 19.63 -10.40
CA SER A 217 13.63 18.49 -9.49
C SER A 217 12.59 18.51 -8.37
N ASP A 218 11.29 18.55 -8.74
CA ASP A 218 10.19 18.29 -7.81
C ASP A 218 9.89 16.78 -7.72
N ASP A 219 10.84 16.04 -7.13
CA ASP A 219 10.73 14.61 -6.91
C ASP A 219 11.26 14.18 -5.53
N ALA A 220 11.05 12.90 -5.16
CA ALA A 220 11.43 12.41 -3.85
C ALA A 220 12.95 12.39 -3.65
N LEU A 221 13.75 12.25 -4.71
CA LEU A 221 15.20 12.30 -4.61
C LEU A 221 15.68 13.68 -4.10
N GLN A 222 15.17 14.78 -4.66
CA GLN A 222 15.47 16.13 -4.18
C GLN A 222 14.90 16.35 -2.78
N TRP A 223 13.66 15.95 -2.54
CA TRP A 223 13.02 16.15 -1.24
C TRP A 223 13.67 15.35 -0.12
N LEU A 224 14.24 14.18 -0.41
CA LEU A 224 15.07 13.42 0.54
C LEU A 224 16.36 14.17 0.82
N LEU A 225 17.08 14.64 -0.22
CA LEU A 225 18.30 15.43 -0.03
C LEU A 225 18.04 16.64 0.88
N ASP A 226 17.03 17.45 0.57
CA ASP A 226 16.63 18.60 1.39
C ASP A 226 16.29 18.19 2.84
N THR A 227 15.61 17.04 2.99
CA THR A 227 15.20 16.56 4.31
C THR A 227 16.41 16.16 5.16
N TYR A 228 17.39 15.47 4.58
CA TYR A 228 18.63 15.09 5.25
C TYR A 228 19.48 16.32 5.60
N GLU A 229 19.65 17.24 4.65
CA GLU A 229 20.39 18.49 4.85
C GLU A 229 19.77 19.34 5.97
N SER A 230 18.45 19.49 5.98
CA SER A 230 17.73 20.22 7.04
C SER A 230 17.96 19.65 8.44
N ARG A 231 18.34 18.38 8.52
CA ARG A 231 18.66 17.66 9.76
C ARG A 231 20.15 17.54 10.02
N LYS A 232 20.99 18.18 9.21
CA LYS A 232 22.46 18.08 9.27
C LYS A 232 22.96 16.64 9.20
N LYS A 233 22.28 15.79 8.42
CA LYS A 233 22.65 14.40 8.18
C LYS A 233 23.20 14.25 6.77
N ALA A 234 24.25 13.44 6.61
CA ALA A 234 24.76 13.07 5.30
C ALA A 234 23.81 12.04 4.65
N LEU A 235 23.54 12.19 3.36
CA LEU A 235 22.80 11.22 2.54
C LEU A 235 23.79 10.58 1.57
N SER A 236 24.14 9.31 1.75
CA SER A 236 24.95 8.56 0.79
C SER A 236 24.06 8.00 -0.33
N ALA A 237 24.66 7.63 -1.46
CA ALA A 237 23.92 6.97 -2.54
C ALA A 237 23.33 5.60 -2.11
N ASP A 238 24.01 4.87 -1.23
CA ASP A 238 23.50 3.61 -0.67
C ASP A 238 22.27 3.84 0.24
N GLN A 239 22.29 4.90 1.08
CA GLN A 239 21.14 5.28 1.89
C GLN A 239 19.98 5.77 1.04
N LEU A 240 20.27 6.56 -0.01
CA LEU A 240 19.26 7.00 -0.97
C LEU A 240 18.60 5.82 -1.68
N ALA A 241 19.39 4.84 -2.15
CA ALA A 241 18.84 3.62 -2.76
C ALA A 241 17.94 2.84 -1.78
N GLN A 242 18.31 2.76 -0.52
CA GLN A 242 17.48 2.12 0.51
C GLN A 242 16.18 2.89 0.76
N ASP A 243 16.23 4.22 0.81
CA ASP A 243 15.08 5.08 1.02
C ASP A 243 14.13 5.05 -0.18
N GLU A 244 14.65 5.02 -1.40
CA GLU A 244 13.85 4.82 -2.62
C GLU A 244 13.21 3.42 -2.66
N PHE A 245 13.92 2.39 -2.24
CA PHE A 245 13.35 1.04 -2.23
C PHE A 245 12.27 0.84 -1.17
N ILE A 246 12.31 1.51 -0.01
CA ILE A 246 11.18 1.45 0.94
C ILE A 246 9.93 2.10 0.34
N LEU A 247 10.07 3.21 -0.42
CA LEU A 247 8.99 3.84 -1.13
C LEU A 247 8.40 2.91 -2.21
N ASN A 248 9.25 2.27 -3.02
CA ASN A 248 8.84 1.33 -4.07
C ASN A 248 8.10 0.12 -3.48
N VAL A 249 8.67 -0.55 -2.47
CA VAL A 249 8.05 -1.72 -1.81
C VAL A 249 6.69 -1.36 -1.22
N ALA A 250 6.57 -0.17 -0.62
CA ALA A 250 5.32 0.28 -0.02
C ALA A 250 4.24 0.62 -1.05
N SER A 251 4.59 1.13 -2.23
CA SER A 251 3.65 1.74 -3.18
C SER A 251 3.23 0.82 -4.33
N ILE A 252 4.11 -0.04 -4.85
CA ILE A 252 3.85 -0.76 -6.10
C ILE A 252 2.83 -1.89 -5.89
N THR A 253 3.24 -2.93 -5.16
CA THR A 253 2.45 -4.16 -5.04
C THR A 253 1.12 -3.95 -4.30
N SER A 254 1.10 -3.09 -3.28
CA SER A 254 -0.13 -2.78 -2.55
C SER A 254 -1.14 -2.02 -3.42
N SER A 255 -0.69 -1.04 -4.19
CA SER A 255 -1.56 -0.29 -5.12
C SER A 255 -2.07 -1.17 -6.25
N ALA A 256 -1.23 -2.06 -6.81
CA ALA A 256 -1.63 -3.02 -7.82
C ALA A 256 -2.69 -4.00 -7.30
N ALA A 257 -2.55 -4.47 -6.05
CA ALA A 257 -3.53 -5.36 -5.43
C ALA A 257 -4.87 -4.65 -5.16
N VAL A 258 -4.84 -3.41 -4.65
CA VAL A 258 -6.05 -2.60 -4.46
C VAL A 258 -6.73 -2.32 -5.80
N ALA A 259 -5.97 -1.94 -6.83
CA ALA A 259 -6.52 -1.72 -8.17
C ALA A 259 -7.19 -2.98 -8.74
N LEU A 260 -6.56 -4.15 -8.60
CA LEU A 260 -7.13 -5.42 -9.06
C LEU A 260 -8.42 -5.76 -8.30
N SER A 261 -8.45 -5.52 -6.97
CA SER A 261 -9.67 -5.70 -6.17
C SER A 261 -10.82 -4.82 -6.67
N ILE A 262 -10.54 -3.53 -6.91
CA ILE A 262 -11.53 -2.58 -7.44
C ILE A 262 -12.02 -3.03 -8.82
N ILE A 263 -11.13 -3.50 -9.70
CA ILE A 263 -11.50 -3.97 -11.04
C ILE A 263 -12.43 -5.20 -10.96
N TYR A 264 -12.17 -6.13 -10.04
CA TYR A 264 -13.06 -7.27 -9.83
C TYR A 264 -14.43 -6.84 -9.31
N ASP A 265 -14.49 -5.89 -8.39
CA ASP A 265 -15.76 -5.35 -7.89
C ASP A 265 -16.52 -4.59 -8.98
N LEU A 266 -15.83 -3.87 -9.87
CA LEU A 266 -16.45 -3.20 -11.03
C LEU A 266 -17.09 -4.22 -12.01
N ILE A 267 -16.47 -5.38 -12.20
CA ILE A 267 -17.05 -6.46 -13.02
C ILE A 267 -18.28 -7.07 -12.35
N ASP A 268 -18.22 -7.27 -11.04
CA ASP A 268 -19.30 -7.86 -10.23
C ASP A 268 -20.51 -6.91 -10.05
N HIS A 269 -20.29 -5.59 -10.25
CA HIS A 269 -21.32 -4.54 -10.09
C HIS A 269 -21.45 -3.66 -11.35
N PRO A 270 -22.01 -4.21 -12.45
CA PRO A 270 -22.06 -3.54 -13.74
C PRO A 270 -22.86 -2.23 -13.76
N ASP A 271 -23.90 -2.12 -12.92
CA ASP A 271 -24.68 -0.87 -12.80
C ASP A 271 -23.81 0.24 -12.22
N SER A 272 -23.06 -0.04 -11.17
CA SER A 272 -22.11 0.92 -10.57
C SER A 272 -20.97 1.28 -11.54
N LEU A 273 -20.49 0.32 -12.33
CA LEU A 273 -19.51 0.57 -13.39
C LEU A 273 -20.03 1.59 -14.40
N GLN A 274 -21.28 1.47 -14.82
CA GLN A 274 -21.91 2.39 -15.77
C GLN A 274 -22.06 3.79 -15.15
N GLU A 275 -22.58 3.89 -13.93
CA GLU A 275 -22.70 5.17 -13.21
C GLU A 275 -21.34 5.86 -13.02
N ILE A 276 -20.28 5.11 -12.73
CA ILE A 276 -18.91 5.66 -12.59
C ILE A 276 -18.37 6.15 -13.94
N LYS A 277 -18.62 5.46 -15.05
CA LYS A 277 -18.26 5.95 -16.39
C LYS A 277 -18.98 7.27 -16.72
N GLU A 278 -20.24 7.40 -16.36
CA GLU A 278 -21.01 8.62 -16.53
C GLU A 278 -20.47 9.76 -15.65
N GLU A 279 -20.12 9.46 -14.39
CA GLU A 279 -19.47 10.44 -13.51
C GLU A 279 -18.14 10.94 -14.10
N ILE A 280 -17.28 10.03 -14.61
CA ILE A 280 -16.00 10.39 -15.24
C ILE A 280 -16.23 11.30 -16.44
N ASN A 281 -17.17 10.96 -17.34
CA ASN A 281 -17.48 11.76 -18.51
C ASN A 281 -18.01 13.15 -18.13
N ARG A 282 -18.91 13.24 -17.18
CA ARG A 282 -19.46 14.51 -16.67
C ARG A 282 -18.36 15.39 -16.09
N VAL A 283 -17.53 14.84 -15.19
CA VAL A 283 -16.43 15.61 -14.56
C VAL A 283 -15.40 16.03 -15.60
N PHE A 284 -15.05 15.17 -16.56
CA PHE A 284 -14.15 15.57 -17.64
C PHE A 284 -14.76 16.66 -18.53
N GLY A 285 -16.06 16.58 -18.84
CA GLY A 285 -16.77 17.61 -19.59
C GLY A 285 -16.77 18.98 -18.90
N GLU A 286 -16.82 19.00 -17.56
CA GLU A 286 -16.80 20.23 -16.75
C GLU A 286 -15.39 20.84 -16.67
N TYR A 287 -14.36 20.04 -16.39
CA TYR A 287 -13.00 20.53 -16.12
C TYR A 287 -12.07 20.53 -17.33
N GLN A 288 -12.36 19.74 -18.37
CA GLN A 288 -11.58 19.53 -19.62
C GLN A 288 -10.14 18.97 -19.37
N THR A 289 -9.73 18.81 -18.13
CA THR A 289 -8.41 18.28 -17.72
C THR A 289 -8.49 17.62 -16.35
N TRP A 290 -7.57 16.72 -16.11
CA TRP A 290 -7.43 16.11 -14.78
C TRP A 290 -6.52 16.97 -13.91
N THR A 291 -7.11 17.55 -12.90
CA THR A 291 -6.46 18.26 -11.80
C THR A 291 -6.82 17.58 -10.50
N ARG A 292 -6.19 17.96 -9.40
CA ARG A 292 -6.61 17.43 -8.10
C ARG A 292 -8.05 17.80 -7.74
N ALA A 293 -8.52 18.95 -8.19
CA ALA A 293 -9.92 19.37 -8.01
C ALA A 293 -10.88 18.43 -8.76
N SER A 294 -10.63 18.18 -10.06
CA SER A 294 -11.48 17.26 -10.83
C SER A 294 -11.41 15.81 -10.32
N LEU A 295 -10.25 15.31 -9.90
CA LEU A 295 -10.14 14.00 -9.27
C LEU A 295 -10.93 13.92 -7.95
N ASN A 296 -10.98 14.98 -7.16
CA ASN A 296 -11.78 15.04 -5.93
C ASN A 296 -13.29 15.14 -6.22
N SER A 297 -13.71 15.60 -7.40
CA SER A 297 -15.11 15.64 -7.84
C SER A 297 -15.65 14.26 -8.28
N LEU A 298 -14.79 13.24 -8.43
CA LEU A 298 -15.20 11.86 -8.67
C LEU A 298 -15.64 11.22 -7.33
N LEU A 299 -16.84 11.55 -6.89
CA LEU A 299 -17.33 11.21 -5.56
C LEU A 299 -17.85 9.76 -5.47
N LEU A 300 -18.50 9.27 -6.52
CA LEU A 300 -18.97 7.89 -6.60
C LEU A 300 -17.81 6.93 -6.77
N LEU A 301 -16.87 7.23 -7.66
CA LEU A 301 -15.65 6.44 -7.82
C LEU A 301 -14.88 6.35 -6.50
N ASP A 302 -14.74 7.45 -5.78
CA ASP A 302 -14.07 7.50 -4.47
C ASP A 302 -14.78 6.62 -3.42
N SER A 303 -16.13 6.67 -3.38
CA SER A 303 -16.96 5.84 -2.49
C SER A 303 -16.82 4.37 -2.83
N PHE A 304 -16.88 4.01 -4.12
CA PHE A 304 -16.70 2.64 -4.63
C PHE A 304 -15.34 2.07 -4.24
N MET A 305 -14.25 2.83 -4.49
CA MET A 305 -12.89 2.45 -4.13
C MET A 305 -12.76 2.19 -2.62
N LYS A 306 -13.37 3.03 -1.79
CA LYS A 306 -13.33 2.88 -0.33
C LYS A 306 -14.11 1.65 0.13
N GLU A 307 -15.26 1.36 -0.47
CA GLU A 307 -16.06 0.17 -0.16
C GLU A 307 -15.33 -1.11 -0.58
N SER A 308 -14.73 -1.13 -1.76
CA SER A 308 -13.87 -2.23 -2.21
C SER A 308 -12.75 -2.50 -1.20
N LEU A 309 -12.03 -1.46 -0.77
CA LEU A 309 -10.95 -1.61 0.20
C LEU A 309 -11.45 -2.02 1.60
N ARG A 310 -12.68 -1.66 1.99
CA ARG A 310 -13.30 -2.08 3.24
C ARG A 310 -13.55 -3.59 3.27
N LEU A 311 -14.13 -4.13 2.21
CA LEU A 311 -14.45 -5.56 2.10
C LEU A 311 -13.21 -6.41 1.81
N HIS A 312 -12.30 -5.89 0.97
CA HIS A 312 -11.14 -6.59 0.46
C HIS A 312 -9.83 -5.97 0.96
N THR A 313 -9.73 -5.80 2.28
CA THR A 313 -8.53 -5.23 2.91
C THR A 313 -7.31 -6.13 2.70
N LEU A 314 -6.15 -5.54 2.34
CA LEU A 314 -4.92 -6.30 2.13
C LEU A 314 -4.31 -6.87 3.41
N GLN A 315 -4.67 -6.33 4.57
CA GLN A 315 -4.16 -6.74 5.88
C GLN A 315 -5.31 -6.92 6.85
N GLN A 316 -5.40 -8.10 7.46
CA GLN A 316 -6.40 -8.37 8.51
C GLN A 316 -6.10 -7.59 9.80
N LEU A 317 -4.82 -7.28 10.03
CA LEU A 317 -4.31 -6.61 11.22
C LEU A 317 -3.59 -5.32 10.86
N THR A 318 -3.91 -4.23 11.54
CA THR A 318 -3.26 -2.91 11.37
C THR A 318 -2.89 -2.29 12.71
N VAL A 319 -2.34 -1.08 12.70
CA VAL A 319 -1.89 -0.33 13.89
C VAL A 319 -0.95 -1.16 14.76
N GLN A 320 -0.01 -1.84 14.12
CA GLN A 320 0.95 -2.75 14.76
C GLN A 320 2.03 -2.00 15.52
N ARG A 321 2.40 -2.51 16.72
CA ARG A 321 3.52 -1.97 17.53
C ARG A 321 4.25 -3.09 18.26
N ALA A 322 5.54 -2.85 18.54
CA ALA A 322 6.31 -3.62 19.52
C ALA A 322 6.50 -2.78 20.78
N ALA A 323 6.19 -3.32 21.93
CA ALA A 323 6.46 -2.68 23.22
C ALA A 323 7.97 -2.78 23.51
N LEU A 324 8.67 -1.65 23.50
CA LEU A 324 10.11 -1.59 23.78
C LEU A 324 10.40 -1.62 25.29
N VAL A 325 9.44 -1.15 26.08
CA VAL A 325 9.44 -1.16 27.54
C VAL A 325 8.06 -1.64 28.02
N PRO A 326 7.91 -2.04 29.29
CA PRO A 326 6.59 -2.35 29.83
C PRO A 326 5.64 -1.16 29.64
N TRP A 327 4.41 -1.43 29.18
CA TRP A 327 3.38 -0.43 28.93
C TRP A 327 2.15 -0.72 29.77
N THR A 328 1.66 0.27 30.51
CA THR A 328 0.41 0.17 31.27
C THR A 328 -0.62 1.12 30.67
N PHE A 329 -1.76 0.56 30.25
CA PHE A 329 -2.92 1.33 29.79
C PHE A 329 -3.63 2.01 30.97
N LYS A 330 -4.46 3.02 30.70
CA LYS A 330 -5.18 3.79 31.71
C LYS A 330 -6.09 2.95 32.58
N ASP A 331 -6.63 1.83 32.06
CA ASP A 331 -7.47 0.90 32.81
C ASP A 331 -6.67 -0.15 33.61
N GLY A 332 -5.35 -0.04 33.64
CA GLY A 332 -4.45 -0.91 34.40
C GLY A 332 -3.98 -2.15 33.62
N PHE A 333 -4.45 -2.40 32.37
CA PHE A 333 -3.96 -3.50 31.57
C PHE A 333 -2.49 -3.29 31.23
N GLN A 334 -1.67 -4.34 31.37
CA GLN A 334 -0.22 -4.24 31.20
C GLN A 334 0.29 -5.10 30.04
N LEU A 335 1.25 -4.57 29.31
CA LEU A 335 2.04 -5.25 28.30
C LEU A 335 3.48 -5.35 28.75
N PRO A 336 4.06 -6.55 28.90
CA PRO A 336 5.49 -6.72 29.11
C PRO A 336 6.32 -6.16 27.95
N ALA A 337 7.57 -5.78 28.21
CA ALA A 337 8.52 -5.46 27.14
C ALA A 337 8.68 -6.62 26.17
N GLY A 338 8.82 -6.30 24.88
CA GLY A 338 8.90 -7.30 23.80
C GLY A 338 7.56 -7.72 23.23
N THR A 339 6.42 -7.43 23.89
CA THR A 339 5.09 -7.78 23.39
C THR A 339 4.79 -7.07 22.07
N ASN A 340 4.28 -7.83 21.10
CA ASN A 340 3.76 -7.29 19.84
C ASN A 340 2.24 -7.10 19.97
N ILE A 341 1.73 -5.96 19.50
CA ILE A 341 0.28 -5.65 19.52
C ILE A 341 -0.23 -5.29 18.13
N SER A 342 -1.52 -5.51 17.92
CA SER A 342 -2.23 -5.12 16.70
C SER A 342 -3.74 -4.95 16.95
N PHE A 343 -4.45 -4.40 15.96
CA PHE A 343 -5.90 -4.28 15.93
C PHE A 343 -6.46 -5.06 14.75
N ALA A 344 -7.64 -5.66 14.94
CA ALA A 344 -8.33 -6.50 13.96
C ALA A 344 -9.11 -5.61 12.96
N SER A 345 -8.41 -5.07 11.94
CA SER A 345 -9.02 -4.14 10.98
C SER A 345 -10.05 -4.81 10.07
N GLN A 346 -9.83 -6.06 9.65
CA GLN A 346 -10.80 -6.77 8.82
C GLN A 346 -12.10 -7.03 9.58
N GLN A 347 -12.00 -7.48 10.84
CA GLN A 347 -13.17 -7.72 11.67
C GLN A 347 -13.94 -6.43 11.98
N LEU A 348 -13.22 -5.30 12.14
CA LEU A 348 -13.84 -3.99 12.29
C LEU A 348 -14.61 -3.57 11.03
N ASN A 349 -14.01 -3.79 9.85
CA ASN A 349 -14.63 -3.46 8.57
C ASN A 349 -15.90 -4.29 8.28
N LEU A 350 -16.01 -5.49 8.86
CA LEU A 350 -17.11 -6.43 8.68
C LEU A 350 -18.07 -6.46 9.91
N ASP A 351 -17.93 -5.50 10.83
CA ASP A 351 -18.75 -5.44 12.04
C ASP A 351 -20.04 -4.68 11.76
N GLU A 352 -21.20 -5.37 11.96
CA GLU A 352 -22.54 -4.82 11.78
C GLU A 352 -22.85 -3.65 12.73
N ASP A 353 -22.19 -3.60 13.89
CA ASP A 353 -22.33 -2.49 14.84
C ASP A 353 -21.66 -1.19 14.31
N VAL A 354 -20.75 -1.30 13.33
CA VAL A 354 -20.01 -0.18 12.72
C VAL A 354 -20.53 0.13 11.32
N TYR A 355 -20.82 -0.90 10.55
CA TYR A 355 -21.30 -0.81 9.18
C TYR A 355 -22.57 -1.65 9.00
N PRO A 356 -23.76 -1.05 8.98
CA PRO A 356 -24.99 -1.78 8.64
C PRO A 356 -24.85 -2.51 7.31
N ASP A 357 -25.34 -3.75 7.24
CA ASP A 357 -25.13 -4.66 6.10
C ASP A 357 -23.65 -4.81 5.73
N ALA A 358 -22.80 -5.04 6.74
CA ALA A 358 -21.34 -5.01 6.64
C ALA A 358 -20.76 -6.00 5.63
N GLN A 359 -21.45 -7.11 5.36
CA GLN A 359 -21.02 -8.13 4.39
C GLN A 359 -21.41 -7.79 2.94
N THR A 360 -22.33 -6.82 2.75
CA THR A 360 -22.84 -6.45 1.44
C THR A 360 -22.03 -5.30 0.84
N PHE A 361 -21.64 -5.44 -0.42
CA PHE A 361 -21.00 -4.35 -1.16
C PHE A 361 -22.03 -3.26 -1.48
N ASP A 362 -21.69 -2.02 -1.16
CA ASP A 362 -22.54 -0.87 -1.38
C ASP A 362 -21.71 0.30 -1.91
N ALA A 363 -21.70 0.45 -3.23
CA ALA A 363 -20.93 1.47 -3.96
C ALA A 363 -21.14 2.90 -3.42
N LYS A 364 -22.33 3.20 -2.91
CA LYS A 364 -22.73 4.53 -2.45
C LYS A 364 -22.65 4.70 -0.93
N ARG A 365 -22.19 3.70 -0.16
CA ARG A 365 -22.11 3.75 1.30
C ARG A 365 -21.40 5.01 1.81
N PHE A 366 -20.22 5.28 1.31
CA PHE A 366 -19.41 6.41 1.74
C PHE A 366 -19.83 7.73 1.10
N LEU A 367 -20.45 7.69 -0.08
CA LEU A 367 -21.10 8.86 -0.68
C LEU A 367 -22.24 9.36 0.22
N ARG A 368 -23.17 8.48 0.59
CA ARG A 368 -24.26 8.83 1.52
C ARG A 368 -23.76 9.29 2.90
N LYS A 369 -22.68 8.70 3.43
CA LYS A 369 -22.07 9.19 4.68
C LYS A 369 -21.52 10.62 4.54
N ARG A 370 -20.95 10.98 3.39
CA ARG A 370 -20.51 12.36 3.13
C ARG A 370 -21.69 13.33 3.03
N GLU A 371 -22.75 12.96 2.36
CA GLU A 371 -23.93 13.79 2.19
C GLU A 371 -24.66 14.01 3.52
N ASN A 372 -24.80 12.97 4.34
CA ASN A 372 -25.67 12.99 5.53
C ASN A 372 -24.94 13.32 6.84
N ILE A 373 -23.60 13.13 6.92
CA ILE A 373 -22.83 13.28 8.16
C ILE A 373 -21.80 14.40 8.05
N ASP A 374 -20.85 14.29 7.10
CA ASP A 374 -19.75 15.26 6.96
C ASP A 374 -19.10 15.15 5.58
N PRO A 375 -19.22 16.17 4.71
CA PRO A 375 -18.69 16.15 3.35
C PRO A 375 -17.16 16.04 3.29
N ASN A 376 -16.44 16.41 4.36
CA ASN A 376 -14.98 16.39 4.41
C ASN A 376 -14.41 15.07 4.95
N LYS A 377 -15.27 14.14 5.38
CA LYS A 377 -14.88 12.83 5.86
C LYS A 377 -15.25 11.73 4.88
N PHE A 378 -14.89 10.51 5.19
CA PHE A 378 -15.26 9.29 4.46
C PHE A 378 -14.73 9.18 3.02
N HIS A 379 -13.76 10.01 2.62
CA HIS A 379 -13.01 9.82 1.39
C HIS A 379 -12.16 8.54 1.44
N PHE A 380 -11.76 8.03 0.27
CA PHE A 380 -10.90 6.84 0.18
C PHE A 380 -9.70 6.92 1.12
N ALA A 381 -8.97 8.03 1.09
CA ALA A 381 -7.78 8.23 1.93
C ALA A 381 -8.07 8.63 3.38
N SER A 382 -9.34 8.79 3.80
CA SER A 382 -9.69 9.19 5.17
C SER A 382 -9.42 8.06 6.15
N VAL A 383 -8.88 8.42 7.33
CA VAL A 383 -8.70 7.54 8.49
C VAL A 383 -9.56 8.02 9.64
N SER A 384 -10.15 7.09 10.39
CA SER A 384 -10.97 7.34 11.57
C SER A 384 -10.83 6.17 12.53
N ASP A 385 -11.42 6.26 13.73
CA ASP A 385 -11.32 5.17 14.71
C ASP A 385 -12.16 3.94 14.30
N ASP A 386 -13.11 4.11 13.39
CA ASP A 386 -13.91 3.05 12.74
C ASP A 386 -13.36 2.61 11.37
N SER A 387 -12.30 3.23 10.88
CA SER A 387 -11.64 2.90 9.60
C SER A 387 -10.13 3.01 9.73
N ILE A 388 -9.51 1.93 10.20
CA ILE A 388 -8.07 1.85 10.50
C ILE A 388 -7.27 1.09 9.43
N ILE A 389 -7.80 0.94 8.22
CA ILE A 389 -7.16 0.21 7.11
C ILE A 389 -5.80 0.83 6.77
N PHE A 390 -5.74 2.15 6.69
CA PHE A 390 -4.49 2.90 6.51
C PHE A 390 -3.68 3.11 7.79
N GLY A 391 -3.98 2.37 8.86
CA GLY A 391 -3.39 2.60 10.18
C GLY A 391 -4.03 3.78 10.91
N ALA A 392 -3.41 4.23 12.01
CA ALA A 392 -3.92 5.32 12.84
C ALA A 392 -2.81 6.21 13.43
N GLY A 393 -3.17 7.48 13.70
CA GLY A 393 -2.29 8.46 14.33
C GLY A 393 -1.04 8.78 13.53
N PHE A 394 0.09 8.94 14.23
CA PHE A 394 1.37 9.27 13.59
C PHE A 394 1.84 8.21 12.58
N HIS A 395 1.43 6.96 12.68
CA HIS A 395 1.83 5.89 11.79
C HIS A 395 0.76 5.52 10.75
N ALA A 396 -0.26 6.37 10.56
CA ALA A 396 -1.14 6.23 9.41
C ALA A 396 -0.34 6.34 8.11
N CYS A 397 -0.74 5.56 7.08
CA CYS A 397 -0.06 5.53 5.79
C CYS A 397 0.16 6.96 5.25
N PRO A 398 1.40 7.40 5.08
CA PRO A 398 1.67 8.77 4.65
C PRO A 398 1.37 8.98 3.16
N GLY A 399 1.46 7.92 2.34
CA GLY A 399 1.25 7.97 0.89
C GLY A 399 -0.20 7.75 0.44
N ARG A 400 -1.17 7.60 1.34
CA ARG A 400 -2.56 7.28 1.00
C ARG A 400 -3.26 8.28 0.06
N PHE A 401 -2.87 9.54 0.14
CA PHE A 401 -3.42 10.59 -0.74
C PHE A 401 -2.85 10.49 -2.16
N LEU A 402 -1.54 10.26 -2.29
CA LEU A 402 -0.92 10.00 -3.59
C LEU A 402 -1.49 8.71 -4.20
N ALA A 403 -1.64 7.65 -3.40
CA ALA A 403 -2.24 6.39 -3.85
C ALA A 403 -3.68 6.58 -4.36
N GLN A 404 -4.50 7.41 -3.69
CA GLN A 404 -5.84 7.76 -4.16
C GLN A 404 -5.81 8.41 -5.55
N ASP A 405 -4.97 9.42 -5.74
CA ASP A 405 -4.89 10.16 -6.99
C ASP A 405 -4.37 9.26 -8.13
N VAL A 406 -3.33 8.47 -7.87
CA VAL A 406 -2.78 7.50 -8.85
C VAL A 406 -3.77 6.40 -9.20
N LEU A 407 -4.50 5.84 -8.22
CA LEU A 407 -5.54 4.85 -8.46
C LEU A 407 -6.66 5.40 -9.33
N LYS A 408 -7.13 6.63 -9.05
CA LYS A 408 -8.16 7.29 -9.88
C LYS A 408 -7.67 7.48 -11.31
N LEU A 409 -6.48 8.02 -11.52
CA LEU A 409 -5.89 8.22 -12.87
C LEU A 409 -5.78 6.89 -13.63
N MET A 410 -5.31 5.84 -12.96
CA MET A 410 -5.17 4.51 -13.55
C MET A 410 -6.52 3.90 -13.92
N LEU A 411 -7.53 4.00 -13.03
CA LEU A 411 -8.89 3.52 -13.30
C LEU A 411 -9.56 4.30 -14.42
N ILE A 412 -9.38 5.62 -14.50
CA ILE A 412 -9.88 6.45 -15.60
C ILE A 412 -9.35 5.94 -16.94
N GLN A 413 -8.04 5.68 -17.05
CA GLN A 413 -7.45 5.13 -18.29
C GLN A 413 -8.06 3.78 -18.66
N LEU A 414 -8.22 2.87 -17.69
CA LEU A 414 -8.86 1.59 -17.91
C LEU A 414 -10.30 1.75 -18.40
N LEU A 415 -11.12 2.50 -17.64
CA LEU A 415 -12.57 2.62 -17.85
C LEU A 415 -12.92 3.34 -19.15
N MET A 416 -12.10 4.32 -19.55
CA MET A 416 -12.35 5.09 -20.75
C MET A 416 -11.84 4.40 -22.02
N ARG A 417 -10.78 3.61 -21.93
CA ARG A 417 -10.12 3.01 -23.12
C ARG A 417 -10.49 1.57 -23.39
N TYR A 418 -10.90 0.81 -22.36
CA TYR A 418 -11.11 -0.63 -22.52
C TYR A 418 -12.49 -1.08 -22.06
N ASP A 419 -13.01 -2.08 -22.75
CA ASP A 419 -14.01 -2.98 -22.21
C ASP A 419 -13.29 -4.21 -21.63
N PHE A 420 -13.78 -4.72 -20.51
CA PHE A 420 -13.16 -5.84 -19.80
C PHE A 420 -14.20 -6.70 -19.08
N LYS A 421 -13.91 -7.98 -18.96
CA LYS A 421 -14.72 -8.99 -18.26
C LYS A 421 -13.84 -10.15 -17.80
N LEU A 422 -14.34 -11.00 -16.91
CA LEU A 422 -13.63 -12.24 -16.58
C LEU A 422 -13.59 -13.20 -17.78
N SER A 423 -12.51 -13.96 -17.92
CA SER A 423 -12.36 -14.90 -19.04
C SER A 423 -13.22 -16.16 -18.88
N GLY A 424 -13.73 -16.47 -17.69
CA GLY A 424 -14.60 -17.60 -17.41
C GLY A 424 -16.07 -17.34 -17.66
N ALA A 425 -16.91 -18.38 -17.52
CA ALA A 425 -18.35 -18.29 -17.63
C ALA A 425 -18.98 -17.46 -16.50
N SER A 426 -18.43 -17.54 -15.28
CA SER A 426 -18.83 -16.69 -14.15
C SER A 426 -18.24 -15.31 -14.29
N GLN A 427 -19.06 -14.29 -14.09
CA GLN A 427 -18.63 -12.89 -13.98
C GLN A 427 -18.59 -12.41 -12.52
N SER A 428 -18.78 -13.32 -11.55
CA SER A 428 -18.67 -12.99 -10.14
C SER A 428 -17.22 -12.82 -9.72
N ARG A 429 -16.98 -11.94 -8.76
CA ARG A 429 -15.65 -11.66 -8.19
C ARG A 429 -14.91 -12.95 -7.81
N PRO A 430 -13.66 -13.17 -8.27
CA PRO A 430 -12.84 -14.27 -7.80
C PRO A 430 -12.53 -14.16 -6.30
N PRO A 431 -12.51 -15.27 -5.54
CA PRO A 431 -12.24 -15.24 -4.11
C PRO A 431 -10.82 -14.75 -3.82
N ASP A 432 -10.69 -13.93 -2.77
CA ASP A 432 -9.41 -13.47 -2.27
C ASP A 432 -8.61 -14.63 -1.68
N ILE A 433 -7.28 -14.53 -1.77
CA ILE A 433 -6.34 -15.52 -1.25
C ILE A 433 -5.75 -14.99 0.07
N ALA A 434 -6.08 -15.63 1.17
CA ALA A 434 -5.52 -15.30 2.48
C ALA A 434 -4.30 -16.15 2.80
N TYR A 435 -3.24 -15.52 3.28
CA TYR A 435 -2.04 -16.17 3.81
C TYR A 435 -1.60 -15.47 5.08
N ASN A 436 -1.65 -16.13 6.22
CA ASN A 436 -1.51 -15.50 7.54
C ASN A 436 -2.50 -14.34 7.69
N PHE A 437 -1.99 -13.13 7.97
CA PHE A 437 -2.80 -11.91 8.09
C PHE A 437 -2.85 -11.05 6.83
N SER A 438 -2.21 -11.49 5.75
CA SER A 438 -2.27 -10.82 4.45
C SER A 438 -3.38 -11.42 3.60
N VAL A 439 -4.09 -10.56 2.89
CA VAL A 439 -5.14 -10.95 1.94
C VAL A 439 -4.77 -10.34 0.59
N MET A 440 -4.85 -11.13 -0.46
CA MET A 440 -4.55 -10.69 -1.83
C MET A 440 -5.72 -11.05 -2.73
N PRO A 441 -6.11 -10.20 -3.68
CA PRO A 441 -7.03 -10.61 -4.73
C PRO A 441 -6.43 -11.80 -5.49
N ASN A 442 -7.25 -12.55 -6.20
CA ASN A 442 -6.74 -13.65 -7.02
C ASN A 442 -5.90 -13.11 -8.18
N ILE A 443 -4.59 -13.10 -7.98
CA ILE A 443 -3.62 -12.52 -8.95
C ILE A 443 -3.44 -13.34 -10.23
N GLY A 444 -3.94 -14.57 -10.28
CA GLY A 444 -3.83 -15.48 -11.43
C GLY A 444 -5.04 -15.46 -12.35
N THR A 445 -6.13 -14.80 -11.96
CA THR A 445 -7.34 -14.73 -12.79
C THR A 445 -7.09 -13.94 -14.07
N GLN A 446 -7.50 -14.50 -15.19
CA GLN A 446 -7.44 -13.84 -16.48
C GLN A 446 -8.69 -13.00 -16.74
N LEU A 447 -8.47 -11.82 -17.28
CA LEU A 447 -9.50 -10.96 -17.86
C LEU A 447 -9.44 -11.05 -19.39
N LEU A 448 -10.58 -10.90 -20.04
CA LEU A 448 -10.65 -10.54 -21.44
C LEU A 448 -10.75 -9.02 -21.53
N MET A 449 -9.84 -8.41 -22.24
CA MET A 449 -9.82 -6.96 -22.47
C MET A 449 -9.93 -6.67 -23.97
N LYS A 450 -10.65 -5.60 -24.30
CA LYS A 450 -10.79 -5.09 -25.66
C LYS A 450 -10.68 -3.58 -25.65
N GLU A 451 -9.84 -3.01 -26.50
CA GLU A 451 -9.73 -1.57 -26.66
C GLU A 451 -10.98 -1.04 -27.38
N LYS A 452 -11.56 0.04 -26.82
CA LYS A 452 -12.71 0.70 -27.43
C LYS A 452 -12.28 1.41 -28.70
N LEU A 453 -13.10 1.30 -29.74
CA LEU A 453 -12.92 2.14 -30.93
C LEU A 453 -13.04 3.60 -30.50
N THR A 454 -11.94 4.33 -30.55
CA THR A 454 -11.95 5.76 -30.27
C THR A 454 -12.85 6.42 -31.31
N GLN A 455 -14.00 6.92 -30.90
CA GLN A 455 -14.69 7.93 -31.73
C GLN A 455 -13.74 9.12 -31.79
N ARG A 456 -13.14 9.33 -32.98
CA ARG A 456 -12.26 10.47 -33.28
C ARG A 456 -13.05 11.79 -33.20
#